data_1b954f2fd3791f3874adb642682ed23d
#
_entry.id   1b954f2fd3791f3874adb642682ed23d
#
_cell.length_a   1.000
_cell.length_b   1.000
_cell.length_c   1.000
_cell.angle_alpha   90.00
_cell.angle_beta   90.00
_cell.angle_gamma   90.00
#
_symmetry.space_group_name_H-M   'P 1'
#
loop_
_entity.id
_entity.type
_entity.pdbx_description
1 polymer ?
#
loop_
_entity_poly.entity_id
_entity_poly.type
_entity_poly.pdbx_seq_one_letter_code
_entity_poly.pdbx_strand_id
1 'polypeptide(L)'
;MTMTSKKRKALTAAGWRVGEAADFLRLTAEERQLVELRLTLALAIRRQRQASGLSQKQLGERLGTTQPRVAKIEVGAPDVSLDQLVRAYTAAGGRIECQPPRSPATGKASRLKVAL
;
A
#
# COMPACT_ATOMS: atom_id res chain seq x y z
N MET A 1 -16.42 -0.50 -15.81
CA MET A 1 -15.92 -1.53 -14.88
C MET A 1 -16.46 -1.27 -13.48
N THR A 2 -17.12 -2.26 -12.92
CA THR A 2 -17.79 -2.10 -11.62
C THR A 2 -16.81 -2.44 -10.51
N MET A 3 -16.73 -1.57 -9.49
CA MET A 3 -15.89 -1.82 -8.32
C MET A 3 -16.47 -2.98 -7.50
N THR A 4 -15.65 -3.95 -7.13
CA THR A 4 -16.08 -5.07 -6.30
C THR A 4 -16.33 -4.61 -4.86
N SER A 5 -17.22 -5.30 -4.14
CA SER A 5 -17.47 -5.01 -2.71
C SER A 5 -16.21 -5.08 -1.88
N LYS A 6 -15.31 -6.01 -2.21
CA LYS A 6 -14.03 -6.18 -1.54
C LYS A 6 -13.12 -4.95 -1.72
N LYS A 7 -13.03 -4.43 -2.94
CA LYS A 7 -12.27 -3.21 -3.23
C LYS A 7 -12.85 -1.99 -2.52
N ARG A 8 -14.18 -1.87 -2.52
CA ARG A 8 -14.87 -0.79 -1.83
C ARG A 8 -14.61 -0.81 -0.32
N LYS A 9 -14.65 -1.98 0.29
CA LYS A 9 -14.32 -2.15 1.72
C LYS A 9 -12.86 -1.78 2.00
N ALA A 10 -11.95 -2.19 1.13
CA ALA A 10 -10.53 -1.87 1.28
C ALA A 10 -10.29 -0.36 1.22
N LEU A 11 -10.92 0.34 0.27
CA LEU A 11 -10.82 1.79 0.15
C LEU A 11 -11.40 2.49 1.38
N THR A 12 -12.55 2.05 1.88
CA THR A 12 -13.18 2.60 3.08
C THR A 12 -12.29 2.37 4.30
N ALA A 13 -11.74 1.17 4.46
CA ALA A 13 -10.80 0.84 5.54
C ALA A 13 -9.52 1.66 5.47
N ALA A 14 -9.10 2.08 4.28
CA ALA A 14 -7.94 2.94 4.07
C ALA A 14 -8.24 4.44 4.31
N GLY A 15 -9.44 4.78 4.78
CA GLY A 15 -9.82 6.16 5.06
C GLY A 15 -10.47 6.89 3.89
N TRP A 16 -10.82 6.19 2.83
CA TRP A 16 -11.51 6.78 1.66
C TRP A 16 -13.01 6.79 1.89
N ARG A 17 -13.63 7.94 1.66
CA ARG A 17 -15.10 8.07 1.69
C ARG A 17 -15.71 7.47 0.42
N VAL A 18 -17.01 7.18 0.46
CA VAL A 18 -17.72 6.65 -0.71
C VAL A 18 -17.58 7.57 -1.93
N GLY A 19 -17.62 8.89 -1.75
CA GLY A 19 -17.41 9.87 -2.83
C GLY A 19 -15.98 9.79 -3.40
N GLU A 20 -14.99 9.62 -2.54
CA GLU A 20 -13.58 9.44 -2.96
C GLU A 20 -13.40 8.12 -3.70
N ALA A 21 -14.09 7.06 -3.28
CA ALA A 21 -14.06 5.78 -3.99
C ALA A 21 -14.67 5.90 -5.40
N ALA A 22 -15.68 6.74 -5.59
CA ALA A 22 -16.23 7.04 -6.92
C ALA A 22 -15.22 7.82 -7.77
N ASP A 23 -14.47 8.75 -7.15
CA ASP A 23 -13.41 9.50 -7.82
C ASP A 23 -12.26 8.58 -8.25
N PHE A 24 -11.99 7.51 -7.50
CA PHE A 24 -11.00 6.50 -7.89
C PHE A 24 -11.27 5.95 -9.31
N LEU A 25 -12.52 5.79 -9.70
CA LEU A 25 -12.90 5.30 -11.03
C LEU A 25 -12.58 6.30 -12.14
N ARG A 26 -12.35 7.56 -11.80
CA ARG A 26 -12.00 8.63 -12.75
C ARG A 26 -10.48 8.83 -12.86
N LEU A 27 -9.71 8.13 -12.04
CA LEU A 27 -8.26 8.24 -12.06
C LEU A 27 -7.69 7.70 -13.37
N THR A 28 -6.55 8.25 -13.77
CA THR A 28 -5.77 7.70 -14.88
C THR A 28 -5.26 6.31 -14.53
N ALA A 29 -4.82 5.55 -15.52
CA ALA A 29 -4.24 4.24 -15.30
C ALA A 29 -3.03 4.30 -14.36
N GLU A 30 -2.20 5.33 -14.50
CA GLU A 30 -1.02 5.57 -13.66
C GLU A 30 -1.42 5.84 -12.21
N GLU A 31 -2.41 6.70 -12.00
CA GLU A 31 -2.91 7.03 -10.67
C GLU A 31 -3.52 5.80 -9.99
N ARG A 32 -4.25 4.96 -10.73
CA ARG A 32 -4.82 3.72 -10.20
C ARG A 32 -3.74 2.76 -9.75
N GLN A 33 -2.68 2.60 -10.54
CA GLN A 33 -1.56 1.74 -10.18
C GLN A 33 -0.88 2.21 -8.90
N LEU A 34 -0.69 3.52 -8.76
CA LEU A 34 -0.11 4.09 -7.54
C LEU A 34 -0.99 3.82 -6.33
N VAL A 35 -2.30 4.06 -6.44
CA VAL A 35 -3.23 3.80 -5.34
C VAL A 35 -3.25 2.31 -4.97
N GLU A 36 -3.30 1.42 -5.96
CA GLU A 36 -3.28 -0.02 -5.71
C GLU A 36 -2.00 -0.46 -5.00
N LEU A 37 -0.86 0.05 -5.43
CA LEU A 37 0.42 -0.26 -4.79
C LEU A 37 0.45 0.23 -3.34
N ARG A 38 -0.01 1.45 -3.10
CA ARG A 38 -0.05 2.03 -1.76
C ARG A 38 -0.94 1.22 -0.83
N LEU A 39 -2.14 0.85 -1.27
CA LEU A 39 -3.07 0.06 -0.47
C LEU A 39 -2.54 -1.36 -0.21
N THR A 40 -1.91 -1.96 -1.20
CA THR A 40 -1.29 -3.29 -1.06
C THR A 40 -0.17 -3.25 -0.02
N LEU A 41 0.69 -2.24 -0.08
CA LEU A 41 1.76 -2.06 0.90
C LEU A 41 1.21 -1.83 2.30
N ALA A 42 0.19 -0.97 2.44
CA ALA A 42 -0.42 -0.68 3.73
C ALA A 42 -0.98 -1.95 4.38
N LEU A 43 -1.68 -2.76 3.61
CA LEU A 43 -2.24 -4.03 4.09
C LEU A 43 -1.12 -5.02 4.45
N ALA A 44 -0.08 -5.10 3.62
CA ALA A 44 1.07 -5.96 3.88
C ALA A 44 1.81 -5.56 5.16
N ILE A 45 1.94 -4.26 5.42
CA ILE A 45 2.56 -3.75 6.66
C ILE A 45 1.78 -4.22 7.87
N ARG A 46 0.46 -4.07 7.84
CA ARG A 46 -0.38 -4.51 8.96
C ARG A 46 -0.25 -6.01 9.21
N ARG A 47 -0.33 -6.82 8.15
CA ARG A 47 -0.20 -8.27 8.24
C ARG A 47 1.17 -8.69 8.77
N GLN A 48 2.22 -8.08 8.25
CA GLN A 48 3.60 -8.37 8.66
C GLN A 48 3.83 -7.97 10.12
N ARG A 49 3.33 -6.80 10.53
CA ARG A 49 3.41 -6.35 11.92
C ARG A 49 2.74 -7.37 12.84
N GLN A 50 1.55 -7.81 12.50
CA GLN A 50 0.80 -8.80 13.29
C GLN A 50 1.53 -10.14 13.34
N ALA A 51 2.06 -10.59 12.20
CA ALA A 51 2.83 -11.84 12.12
C ALA A 51 4.11 -11.78 12.95
N SER A 52 4.71 -10.61 13.08
CA SER A 52 5.90 -10.38 13.89
C SER A 52 5.60 -10.13 15.38
N GLY A 53 4.33 -10.13 15.76
CA GLY A 53 3.91 -9.91 17.14
C GLY A 53 4.12 -8.48 17.65
N LEU A 54 4.19 -7.51 16.74
CA LEU A 54 4.42 -6.11 17.10
C LEU A 54 3.11 -5.34 17.25
N SER A 55 3.04 -4.46 18.25
CA SER A 55 1.98 -3.45 18.33
C SER A 55 2.30 -2.30 17.37
N GLN A 56 1.30 -1.45 17.09
CA GLN A 56 1.54 -0.22 16.32
C GLN A 56 2.54 0.69 17.02
N LYS A 57 2.49 0.75 18.34
CA LYS A 57 3.45 1.51 19.13
C LYS A 57 4.88 0.99 18.94
N GLN A 58 5.05 -0.32 18.99
CA GLN A 58 6.37 -0.95 18.81
C GLN A 58 6.90 -0.73 17.40
N LEU A 59 6.05 -0.83 16.39
CA LEU A 59 6.45 -0.51 15.02
C LEU A 59 6.84 0.97 14.90
N GLY A 60 6.08 1.86 15.55
CA GLY A 60 6.41 3.28 15.60
C GLY A 60 7.79 3.54 16.20
N GLU A 61 8.13 2.83 17.26
CA GLU A 61 9.45 2.92 17.88
C GLU A 61 10.57 2.50 16.92
N ARG A 62 10.35 1.42 16.17
CA ARG A 62 11.32 0.96 15.15
C ARG A 62 11.50 1.96 14.02
N LEU A 63 10.42 2.66 13.65
CA LEU A 63 10.42 3.68 12.60
C LEU A 63 10.88 5.06 13.08
N GLY A 64 10.97 5.27 14.39
CA GLY A 64 11.23 6.59 14.95
C GLY A 64 10.03 7.53 14.79
N THR A 65 8.82 7.01 14.86
CA THR A 65 7.59 7.78 14.74
C THR A 65 6.58 7.40 15.82
N THR A 66 5.39 7.99 15.75
CA THR A 66 4.34 7.80 16.76
C THR A 66 3.35 6.70 16.35
N GLN A 67 2.62 6.16 17.32
CA GLN A 67 1.57 5.19 17.07
C GLN A 67 0.47 5.75 16.15
N PRO A 68 -0.04 6.99 16.33
CA PRO A 68 -1.02 7.54 15.39
C PRO A 68 -0.52 7.61 13.95
N ARG A 69 0.78 7.86 13.75
CA ARG A 69 1.37 7.86 12.42
C ARG A 69 1.39 6.46 11.81
N VAL A 70 1.72 5.44 12.61
CA VAL A 70 1.67 4.04 12.16
C VAL A 70 0.24 3.66 11.77
N ALA A 71 -0.76 4.08 12.53
CA ALA A 71 -2.15 3.84 12.19
C ALA A 71 -2.51 4.39 10.80
N LYS A 72 -2.05 5.60 10.47
CA LYS A 72 -2.23 6.20 9.14
C LYS A 72 -1.49 5.43 8.05
N ILE A 73 -0.29 4.98 8.34
CA ILE A 73 0.52 4.18 7.41
C ILE A 73 -0.22 2.88 7.07
N GLU A 74 -0.79 2.20 8.05
CA GLU A 74 -1.44 0.91 7.87
C GLU A 74 -2.79 0.99 7.14
N VAL A 75 -3.38 2.16 7.03
CA VAL A 75 -4.59 2.38 6.21
C VAL A 75 -4.27 3.02 4.86
N GLY A 76 -3.01 3.30 4.59
CA GLY A 76 -2.60 3.90 3.32
C GLY A 76 -3.15 5.31 3.13
N ALA A 77 -3.20 6.11 4.21
CA ALA A 77 -3.71 7.47 4.17
C ALA A 77 -3.03 8.27 3.04
N PRO A 78 -3.77 9.18 2.36
CA PRO A 78 -3.22 9.88 1.20
C PRO A 78 -1.97 10.72 1.47
N ASP A 79 -1.77 11.17 2.70
CA ASP A 79 -0.61 11.96 3.12
C ASP A 79 0.65 11.11 3.43
N VAL A 80 0.52 9.79 3.42
CA VAL A 80 1.66 8.88 3.64
C VAL A 80 2.40 8.68 2.32
N SER A 81 3.71 8.91 2.31
CA SER A 81 4.52 8.72 1.12
C SER A 81 4.78 7.23 0.84
N LEU A 82 5.08 6.92 -0.42
CA LEU A 82 5.47 5.57 -0.79
C LEU A 82 6.75 5.13 -0.04
N ASP A 83 7.68 6.06 0.15
CA ASP A 83 8.91 5.81 0.90
C ASP A 83 8.59 5.37 2.34
N GLN A 84 7.65 6.02 2.99
CA GLN A 84 7.23 5.64 4.34
C GLN A 84 6.61 4.24 4.37
N LEU A 85 5.83 3.89 3.36
CA LEU A 85 5.25 2.56 3.26
C LEU A 85 6.33 1.49 3.13
N VAL A 86 7.31 1.70 2.27
CA VAL A 86 8.42 0.76 2.09
C VAL A 86 9.22 0.60 3.38
N ARG A 87 9.55 1.71 4.03
CA ARG A 87 10.29 1.69 5.31
C ARG A 87 9.52 0.97 6.40
N ALA A 88 8.22 1.23 6.48
CA ALA A 88 7.36 0.59 7.49
C ALA A 88 7.28 -0.92 7.29
N TYR A 89 7.16 -1.37 6.04
CA TYR A 89 7.12 -2.80 5.74
C TYR A 89 8.42 -3.50 6.17
N THR A 90 9.56 -2.90 5.84
CA THR A 90 10.88 -3.41 6.25
C THR A 90 11.04 -3.42 7.77
N ALA A 91 10.63 -2.35 8.43
CA ALA A 91 10.68 -2.26 9.89
C ALA A 91 9.79 -3.29 10.58
N ALA A 92 8.69 -3.66 9.96
CA ALA A 92 7.79 -4.70 10.46
C ALA A 92 8.36 -6.13 10.30
N GLY A 93 9.48 -6.27 9.57
CA GLY A 93 10.12 -7.55 9.30
C GLY A 93 9.87 -8.09 7.92
N GLY A 94 9.23 -7.32 7.06
CA GLY A 94 8.95 -7.72 5.70
C GLY A 94 10.13 -7.55 4.76
N ARG A 95 10.07 -8.23 3.63
CA ARG A 95 11.06 -8.11 2.57
C ARG A 95 10.36 -7.91 1.24
N ILE A 96 10.81 -6.93 0.48
CA ILE A 96 10.29 -6.65 -0.85
C ILE A 96 11.27 -7.19 -1.88
N GLU A 97 10.78 -8.00 -2.80
CA GLU A 97 11.54 -8.48 -3.93
C GLU A 97 10.98 -7.87 -5.21
N CYS A 98 11.86 -7.33 -6.02
CA CYS A 98 11.48 -6.70 -7.27
C CYS A 98 12.21 -7.37 -8.42
N GLN A 99 11.47 -7.66 -9.50
CA GLN A 99 12.06 -8.22 -10.70
C GLN A 99 11.71 -7.32 -11.89
N PRO A 100 12.72 -6.74 -12.56
CA PRO A 100 12.45 -5.99 -13.77
C PRO A 100 12.02 -6.92 -14.90
N PRO A 101 11.31 -6.44 -15.91
CA PRO A 101 11.02 -7.23 -17.10
C PRO A 101 12.32 -7.71 -17.75
N ARG A 102 12.32 -8.95 -18.27
CA ARG A 102 13.53 -9.52 -18.92
C ARG A 102 13.97 -8.74 -20.14
N SER A 103 13.01 -8.28 -20.93
CA SER A 103 13.27 -7.43 -22.09
C SER A 103 12.07 -6.55 -22.33
N PRO A 104 12.27 -5.30 -22.82
CA PRO A 104 11.15 -4.46 -23.17
C PRO A 104 10.43 -5.07 -24.38
N ALA A 105 9.13 -5.32 -24.23
CA ALA A 105 8.29 -5.74 -25.34
C ALA A 105 8.00 -4.53 -26.23
N THR A 106 8.39 -4.60 -27.49
CA THR A 106 8.19 -3.50 -28.42
C THR A 106 6.69 -3.21 -28.60
N GLY A 107 6.28 -2.00 -28.23
CA GLY A 107 4.89 -1.55 -28.35
C GLY A 107 3.90 -2.18 -27.39
N LYS A 108 4.35 -3.01 -26.44
CA LYS A 108 3.51 -3.65 -25.43
C LYS A 108 3.88 -3.23 -24.03
N ALA A 109 2.91 -3.22 -23.12
CA ALA A 109 3.18 -2.93 -21.72
C ALA A 109 4.03 -4.01 -21.09
N SER A 110 5.08 -3.59 -20.37
CA SER A 110 5.90 -4.47 -19.54
C SER A 110 5.31 -4.56 -18.15
N ARG A 111 5.41 -5.72 -17.53
CA ARG A 111 4.95 -5.91 -16.15
C ARG A 111 6.14 -5.95 -15.20
N LEU A 112 6.14 -5.03 -14.26
CA LEU A 112 7.07 -5.06 -13.14
C LEU A 112 6.48 -5.94 -12.05
N LYS A 113 7.24 -6.92 -11.59
CA LYS A 113 6.82 -7.79 -10.49
C LYS A 113 7.40 -7.29 -9.19
N VAL A 114 6.52 -7.11 -8.21
CA VAL A 114 6.89 -6.77 -6.84
C VAL A 114 6.28 -7.82 -5.93
N ALA A 115 7.11 -8.53 -5.19
CA ALA A 115 6.66 -9.54 -4.23
C ALA A 115 6.90 -9.03 -2.81
N LEU A 116 5.84 -9.05 -2.02
CA LEU A 116 5.85 -8.61 -0.62
C LEU A 116 5.93 -9.79 0.34
#